data_e08d1646c8d61379c96280fb04bd75f4
#
_entry.id   e08d1646c8d61379c96280fb04bd75f4
#
_cell.length_a   1.000
_cell.length_b   1.000
_cell.length_c   1.000
_cell.angle_alpha   90.00
_cell.angle_beta   90.00
_cell.angle_gamma   90.00
#
_symmetry.space_group_name_H-M   'P 1'
#
loop_
_entity.id
_entity.type
_entity.pdbx_description
1 polymer ?
#
loop_
_entity_poly.entity_id
_entity_poly.type
_entity_poly.pdbx_seq_one_letter_code
_entity_poly.pdbx_strand_id
1 'polypeptide(L)'
;MHHSDSATVTTVDTLAKLLDVCGELRASEQVDERAVTGCSFDSRVVSAGDVFFCKGAAFKPAFLSMALDAGAVAFVCEESLVESLEPLAQESGAAMLVVDSVRTAMALLPPEVYDRPDHDVKIVGITGTKGKTTAAFMLQSIIKAAGESCGMIGSVSTDDGIECYESTNTTPEAPEVWRHIANCRTSGRQSMVMEVSSQALKYQRVENLPFDVACFLNIGRDHISLIEHPTFEDYFESKLRIFDQAKTAVVNLGTEEVDRVLEAASTAERLVTIGVEHPEASLWASDVRMVGFSIEFNLHGLCADESEAGEKILLGIAGDFNVENALVAIAAAREIGIGIEAIKKGLSKLRVPGRMEVVESKDGRVICVVDYAHNQLSFRSLFSSVKRAFPASPVIAVFGAAGGKAQERREQLPREAAPYSDLMIFANEDPAHEDPMKVCRELAEHVPDDTPNKIILDREAAVHAAFKAAREEYVNPDAPTIVLLLAKGDEELMHVGDEFVPIESDLSLANRLIDVTQFD
;
A
#
# COMPACT_ATOMS: atom_id res chain seq x y z
N MET A 1 38.68 -4.33 -12.48
CA MET A 1 39.38 -4.65 -11.20
C MET A 1 38.27 -4.96 -10.24
N HIS A 2 38.01 -6.24 -9.97
CA HIS A 2 37.04 -6.65 -8.96
C HIS A 2 37.64 -6.35 -7.58
N HIS A 3 37.09 -5.35 -6.89
CA HIS A 3 37.24 -5.29 -5.46
C HIS A 3 36.37 -6.40 -4.86
N SER A 4 36.98 -7.46 -4.42
CA SER A 4 36.40 -8.37 -3.46
C SER A 4 36.48 -7.68 -2.09
N ASP A 5 35.57 -6.77 -1.81
CA ASP A 5 35.33 -6.39 -0.43
C ASP A 5 34.73 -7.61 0.26
N SER A 6 35.48 -8.18 1.19
CA SER A 6 34.95 -9.20 2.09
C SER A 6 33.83 -8.54 2.88
N ALA A 7 32.59 -9.02 2.68
CA ALA A 7 31.44 -8.59 3.48
C ALA A 7 31.87 -8.59 4.96
N THR A 8 31.77 -7.44 5.61
CA THR A 8 32.14 -7.31 7.02
C THR A 8 31.04 -8.03 7.83
N VAL A 9 31.39 -9.14 8.44
CA VAL A 9 30.45 -9.91 9.27
C VAL A 9 30.09 -9.09 10.50
N THR A 10 28.83 -8.70 10.61
CA THR A 10 28.31 -7.99 11.80
C THR A 10 28.31 -8.92 13.00
N THR A 11 28.77 -8.43 14.15
CA THR A 11 28.88 -9.20 15.39
C THR A 11 28.04 -8.58 16.50
N VAL A 12 27.80 -9.34 17.57
CA VAL A 12 27.10 -8.83 18.77
C VAL A 12 27.83 -7.62 19.35
N ASP A 13 29.18 -7.64 19.39
CA ASP A 13 29.99 -6.51 19.86
C ASP A 13 29.81 -5.27 18.98
N THR A 14 29.73 -5.44 17.65
CA THR A 14 29.45 -4.34 16.73
C THR A 14 28.09 -3.69 17.01
N LEU A 15 27.05 -4.49 17.24
CA LEU A 15 25.71 -3.98 17.54
C LEU A 15 25.66 -3.26 18.90
N ALA A 16 26.33 -3.79 19.92
CA ALA A 16 26.40 -3.14 21.22
C ALA A 16 27.10 -1.77 21.12
N LYS A 17 28.23 -1.69 20.40
CA LYS A 17 28.95 -0.45 20.14
C LYS A 17 28.09 0.57 19.37
N LEU A 18 27.33 0.13 18.38
CA LEU A 18 26.43 1.01 17.63
C LEU A 18 25.37 1.62 18.55
N LEU A 19 24.72 0.81 19.38
CA LEU A 19 23.73 1.29 20.34
C LEU A 19 24.33 2.25 21.36
N ASP A 20 25.57 2.00 21.83
CA ASP A 20 26.27 2.88 22.76
C ASP A 20 26.59 4.24 22.11
N VAL A 21 27.12 4.24 20.89
CA VAL A 21 27.43 5.48 20.13
C VAL A 21 26.15 6.29 19.85
N CYS A 22 25.02 5.64 19.60
CA CYS A 22 23.73 6.30 19.42
C CYS A 22 23.08 6.75 20.75
N GLY A 23 23.67 6.41 21.91
CA GLY A 23 23.15 6.77 23.23
C GLY A 23 21.97 5.94 23.69
N GLU A 24 21.65 4.85 23.01
CA GLU A 24 20.54 3.96 23.31
C GLU A 24 20.89 2.84 24.29
N LEU A 25 22.17 2.39 24.34
CA LEU A 25 22.60 1.29 25.21
C LEU A 25 22.67 1.74 26.68
N ARG A 26 22.04 0.98 27.56
CA ARG A 26 22.09 1.20 29.04
C ARG A 26 22.96 0.18 29.76
N ALA A 27 22.87 -1.08 29.33
CA ALA A 27 23.68 -2.17 29.84
C ALA A 27 23.81 -3.27 28.81
N SER A 28 24.86 -4.08 28.94
CA SER A 28 25.02 -5.27 28.09
C SER A 28 25.73 -6.37 28.85
N GLU A 29 25.34 -7.61 28.59
CA GLU A 29 25.94 -8.80 29.18
C GLU A 29 26.25 -9.82 28.07
N GLN A 30 27.30 -10.60 28.26
CA GLN A 30 27.73 -11.68 27.38
C GLN A 30 27.99 -11.25 25.93
N VAL A 31 28.41 -9.98 25.75
CA VAL A 31 28.80 -9.44 24.44
C VAL A 31 30.12 -10.06 23.97
N ASP A 32 30.13 -10.52 22.74
CA ASP A 32 31.31 -11.13 22.09
C ASP A 32 31.28 -10.95 20.56
N GLU A 33 32.22 -11.58 19.87
CA GLU A 33 32.39 -11.52 18.42
C GLU A 33 31.52 -12.57 17.66
N ARG A 34 30.46 -13.11 18.28
CA ARG A 34 29.51 -13.99 17.56
C ARG A 34 28.87 -13.23 16.41
N ALA A 35 28.84 -13.91 15.26
CA ALA A 35 28.19 -13.35 14.06
C ALA A 35 26.69 -13.20 14.26
N VAL A 36 26.14 -12.08 13.81
CA VAL A 36 24.71 -11.83 13.70
C VAL A 36 24.34 -11.87 12.21
N THR A 37 23.40 -12.73 11.85
CA THR A 37 23.06 -13.00 10.45
C THR A 37 21.64 -12.56 10.06
N GLY A 38 20.84 -12.19 11.07
CA GLY A 38 19.46 -11.72 10.85
C GLY A 38 18.91 -11.08 12.12
N CYS A 39 17.69 -10.60 12.02
CA CYS A 39 16.97 -10.03 13.15
C CYS A 39 15.46 -10.30 13.06
N SER A 40 14.85 -10.58 14.21
CA SER A 40 13.42 -10.87 14.31
C SER A 40 12.81 -10.33 15.61
N PHE A 41 11.53 -10.07 15.58
CA PHE A 41 10.68 -9.77 16.74
C PHE A 41 9.55 -10.81 16.92
N ASP A 42 9.43 -11.76 16.00
CA ASP A 42 8.50 -12.88 16.06
C ASP A 42 9.25 -14.19 16.32
N SER A 43 9.04 -14.78 17.50
CA SER A 43 9.72 -15.99 17.93
C SER A 43 9.44 -17.24 17.07
N ARG A 44 8.42 -17.18 16.22
CA ARG A 44 8.02 -18.29 15.33
C ARG A 44 8.87 -18.38 14.06
N VAL A 45 9.56 -17.29 13.69
CA VAL A 45 10.34 -17.17 12.45
C VAL A 45 11.83 -16.90 12.68
N VAL A 46 12.29 -16.99 13.94
CA VAL A 46 13.70 -16.82 14.31
C VAL A 46 14.56 -17.92 13.65
N SER A 47 15.71 -17.51 13.16
CA SER A 47 16.76 -18.37 12.62
C SER A 47 18.02 -18.34 13.51
N ALA A 48 18.85 -19.38 13.39
CA ALA A 48 20.12 -19.40 14.11
C ALA A 48 21.02 -18.22 13.67
N GLY A 49 21.56 -17.51 14.65
CA GLY A 49 22.37 -16.30 14.42
C GLY A 49 21.57 -14.99 14.45
N ASP A 50 20.24 -15.02 14.68
CA ASP A 50 19.44 -13.81 14.78
C ASP A 50 19.68 -13.03 16.09
N VAL A 51 19.47 -11.71 16.02
CA VAL A 51 19.18 -10.88 17.19
C VAL A 51 17.67 -10.75 17.34
N PHE A 52 17.15 -11.02 18.54
CA PHE A 52 15.72 -11.00 18.83
C PHE A 52 15.30 -9.73 19.57
N PHE A 53 14.23 -9.07 19.12
CA PHE A 53 13.69 -7.86 19.77
C PHE A 53 12.50 -8.20 20.68
N CYS A 54 12.62 -7.94 21.98
CA CYS A 54 11.56 -8.12 22.97
C CYS A 54 10.54 -6.98 22.90
N LYS A 55 9.74 -6.94 21.82
CA LYS A 55 8.91 -5.81 21.40
C LYS A 55 7.51 -5.81 22.00
N GLY A 56 7.11 -4.68 22.56
CA GLY A 56 5.73 -4.28 22.80
C GLY A 56 5.06 -4.87 24.05
N ALA A 57 3.90 -4.34 24.39
CA ALA A 57 3.16 -4.70 25.62
C ALA A 57 2.64 -6.17 25.65
N ALA A 58 2.51 -6.80 24.49
CA ALA A 58 2.11 -8.20 24.38
C ALA A 58 3.28 -9.19 24.51
N PHE A 59 4.52 -8.71 24.64
CA PHE A 59 5.69 -9.55 24.81
C PHE A 59 5.58 -10.40 26.09
N LYS A 60 6.05 -11.65 25.99
CA LYS A 60 6.13 -12.60 27.13
C LYS A 60 7.51 -13.27 27.13
N PRO A 61 8.12 -13.54 28.31
CA PRO A 61 9.39 -14.24 28.41
C PRO A 61 9.44 -15.56 27.64
N ALA A 62 8.31 -16.26 27.52
CA ALA A 62 8.20 -17.50 26.74
C ALA A 62 8.53 -17.28 25.24
N PHE A 63 8.29 -16.08 24.67
CA PHE A 63 8.66 -15.78 23.29
C PHE A 63 10.18 -15.66 23.14
N LEU A 64 10.88 -15.08 24.12
CA LEU A 64 12.34 -15.09 24.13
C LEU A 64 12.88 -16.52 24.28
N SER A 65 12.33 -17.33 25.19
CA SER A 65 12.75 -18.75 25.31
C SER A 65 12.67 -19.47 23.97
N MET A 66 11.56 -19.33 23.22
CA MET A 66 11.40 -19.90 21.88
C MET A 66 12.45 -19.37 20.91
N ALA A 67 12.76 -18.07 20.93
CA ALA A 67 13.75 -17.46 20.06
C ALA A 67 15.18 -17.99 20.36
N LEU A 68 15.52 -18.15 21.63
CA LEU A 68 16.81 -18.70 22.06
C LEU A 68 16.94 -20.19 21.71
N ASP A 69 15.87 -20.96 21.88
CA ASP A 69 15.81 -22.38 21.44
C ASP A 69 15.98 -22.53 19.92
N ALA A 70 15.50 -21.54 19.15
CA ALA A 70 15.69 -21.45 17.69
C ALA A 70 17.10 -20.99 17.27
N GLY A 71 17.94 -20.54 18.22
CA GLY A 71 19.33 -20.19 17.99
C GLY A 71 19.63 -18.69 17.89
N ALA A 72 18.74 -17.84 18.44
CA ALA A 72 19.08 -16.42 18.59
C ALA A 72 20.34 -16.25 19.44
N VAL A 73 21.29 -15.43 18.98
CA VAL A 73 22.60 -15.23 19.63
C VAL A 73 22.61 -14.02 20.55
N ALA A 74 21.65 -13.12 20.37
CA ALA A 74 21.47 -11.95 21.20
C ALA A 74 20.00 -11.57 21.28
N PHE A 75 19.63 -10.78 22.27
CA PHE A 75 18.32 -10.14 22.31
C PHE A 75 18.40 -8.71 22.86
N VAL A 76 17.42 -7.90 22.46
CA VAL A 76 17.31 -6.49 22.83
C VAL A 76 16.06 -6.33 23.71
N CYS A 77 16.19 -5.74 24.87
CA CYS A 77 15.10 -5.47 25.80
C CYS A 77 15.21 -4.12 26.50
N GLU A 78 14.12 -3.64 27.06
CA GLU A 78 14.09 -2.47 27.93
C GLU A 78 14.36 -2.86 29.38
N GLU A 79 14.83 -1.89 30.21
CA GLU A 79 15.21 -2.08 31.61
C GLU A 79 14.14 -2.81 32.44
N SER A 80 12.86 -2.53 32.16
CA SER A 80 11.73 -3.14 32.87
C SER A 80 11.63 -4.67 32.73
N LEU A 81 12.31 -5.25 31.75
CA LEU A 81 12.28 -6.69 31.46
C LEU A 81 13.52 -7.43 31.98
N VAL A 82 14.59 -6.72 32.37
CA VAL A 82 15.88 -7.32 32.74
C VAL A 82 15.74 -8.40 33.78
N GLU A 83 15.12 -8.11 34.94
CA GLU A 83 14.96 -9.08 36.04
C GLU A 83 14.29 -10.40 35.60
N SER A 84 13.35 -10.31 34.68
CA SER A 84 12.60 -11.48 34.19
C SER A 84 13.34 -12.26 33.11
N LEU A 85 14.28 -11.63 32.37
CA LEU A 85 14.97 -12.20 31.22
C LEU A 85 16.41 -12.62 31.52
N GLU A 86 17.04 -12.07 32.57
CA GLU A 86 18.41 -12.40 32.97
C GLU A 86 18.64 -13.93 33.16
N PRO A 87 17.73 -14.70 33.78
CA PRO A 87 17.91 -16.15 33.88
C PRO A 87 18.00 -16.85 32.52
N LEU A 88 17.20 -16.40 31.53
CA LEU A 88 17.22 -16.96 30.18
C LEU A 88 18.53 -16.61 29.45
N ALA A 89 19.05 -15.40 29.63
CA ALA A 89 20.36 -14.99 29.10
C ALA A 89 21.50 -15.86 29.67
N GLN A 90 21.51 -16.08 30.98
CA GLN A 90 22.52 -16.89 31.66
C GLN A 90 22.46 -18.37 31.24
N GLU A 91 21.28 -18.94 31.08
CA GLU A 91 21.08 -20.35 30.68
C GLU A 91 21.50 -20.58 29.22
N SER A 92 21.09 -19.71 28.31
CA SER A 92 21.37 -19.82 26.87
C SER A 92 22.78 -19.34 26.48
N GLY A 93 23.38 -18.47 27.27
CA GLY A 93 24.61 -17.76 26.93
C GLY A 93 24.43 -16.69 25.82
N ALA A 94 23.19 -16.34 25.49
CA ALA A 94 22.90 -15.26 24.53
C ALA A 94 23.22 -13.87 25.13
N ALA A 95 23.68 -12.96 24.29
CA ALA A 95 23.95 -11.59 24.74
C ALA A 95 22.63 -10.84 25.02
N MET A 96 22.58 -10.13 26.14
CA MET A 96 21.49 -9.22 26.49
C MET A 96 21.92 -7.78 26.24
N LEU A 97 21.19 -7.08 25.39
CA LEU A 97 21.38 -5.65 25.09
C LEU A 97 20.21 -4.87 25.66
N VAL A 98 20.46 -4.15 26.74
CA VAL A 98 19.45 -3.33 27.42
C VAL A 98 19.46 -1.92 26.84
N VAL A 99 18.30 -1.46 26.36
CA VAL A 99 18.16 -0.18 25.67
C VAL A 99 17.05 0.69 26.27
N ASP A 100 17.06 1.98 25.94
CA ASP A 100 15.97 2.89 26.30
C ASP A 100 14.67 2.55 25.54
N SER A 101 14.80 2.23 24.26
CA SER A 101 13.68 1.91 23.39
C SER A 101 14.02 0.75 22.47
N VAL A 102 13.33 -0.37 22.64
CA VAL A 102 13.40 -1.51 21.69
C VAL A 102 13.00 -1.07 20.28
N ARG A 103 12.06 -0.14 20.15
CA ARG A 103 11.62 0.36 18.86
C ARG A 103 12.73 1.14 18.14
N THR A 104 13.45 1.99 18.85
CA THR A 104 14.61 2.70 18.29
C THR A 104 15.72 1.71 17.90
N ALA A 105 16.00 0.72 18.73
CA ALA A 105 16.98 -0.33 18.39
C ALA A 105 16.55 -1.15 17.15
N MET A 106 15.25 -1.42 16.96
CA MET A 106 14.71 -2.06 15.76
C MET A 106 14.94 -1.21 14.49
N ALA A 107 15.04 0.10 14.60
CA ALA A 107 15.35 0.98 13.47
C ALA A 107 16.87 1.11 13.22
N LEU A 108 17.69 0.98 14.26
CA LEU A 108 19.15 1.19 14.19
C LEU A 108 19.92 -0.07 13.76
N LEU A 109 19.56 -1.25 14.27
CA LEU A 109 20.37 -2.45 14.11
C LEU A 109 20.21 -3.16 12.76
N PRO A 110 19.02 -3.31 12.16
CA PRO A 110 18.85 -4.08 10.93
C PRO A 110 19.69 -3.61 9.74
N PRO A 111 19.90 -2.29 9.50
CA PRO A 111 20.80 -1.85 8.43
C PRO A 111 22.17 -2.53 8.49
N GLU A 112 22.77 -2.56 9.68
CA GLU A 112 24.10 -3.13 9.87
C GLU A 112 24.08 -4.67 9.84
N VAL A 113 23.02 -5.29 10.38
CA VAL A 113 22.84 -6.76 10.34
C VAL A 113 22.80 -7.26 8.90
N TYR A 114 22.16 -6.52 8.01
CA TYR A 114 22.03 -6.88 6.59
C TYR A 114 23.08 -6.22 5.68
N ASP A 115 24.20 -5.68 6.25
CA ASP A 115 25.33 -5.11 5.51
C ASP A 115 24.88 -4.02 4.52
N ARG A 116 24.12 -3.03 5.03
CA ARG A 116 23.68 -1.81 4.33
C ARG A 116 23.20 -2.05 2.89
N PRO A 117 22.14 -2.86 2.67
CA PRO A 117 21.67 -3.18 1.32
C PRO A 117 21.12 -1.97 0.56
N ASP A 118 20.84 -0.87 1.27
CA ASP A 118 20.44 0.43 0.72
C ASP A 118 21.54 1.10 -0.14
N HIS A 119 22.78 0.66 -0.05
CA HIS A 119 23.85 1.14 -0.93
C HIS A 119 23.78 0.53 -2.35
N ASP A 120 23.15 -0.62 -2.51
CA ASP A 120 23.07 -1.38 -3.76
C ASP A 120 21.66 -1.35 -4.40
N VAL A 121 20.62 -1.10 -3.60
CA VAL A 121 19.23 -1.11 -4.01
C VAL A 121 18.64 0.30 -3.89
N LYS A 122 18.14 0.87 -4.99
CA LYS A 122 17.44 2.16 -4.97
C LYS A 122 16.08 2.03 -4.27
N ILE A 123 15.78 2.91 -3.34
CA ILE A 123 14.58 2.84 -2.52
C ILE A 123 13.63 3.98 -2.87
N VAL A 124 12.42 3.63 -3.33
CA VAL A 124 11.35 4.58 -3.63
C VAL A 124 10.23 4.40 -2.62
N GLY A 125 10.01 5.40 -1.77
CA GLY A 125 8.93 5.45 -0.79
C GLY A 125 7.75 6.29 -1.28
N ILE A 126 6.53 5.77 -1.18
CA ILE A 126 5.31 6.47 -1.61
C ILE A 126 4.35 6.60 -0.43
N THR A 127 4.05 7.83 -0.01
CA THR A 127 3.05 8.13 1.01
C THR A 127 1.90 8.96 0.46
N GLY A 128 0.83 9.02 1.19
CA GLY A 128 -0.40 9.75 0.85
C GLY A 128 -1.60 9.14 1.55
N THR A 129 -2.72 9.83 1.57
CA THR A 129 -3.97 9.26 2.08
C THR A 129 -4.48 8.20 1.11
N LYS A 130 -4.53 8.50 -0.19
CA LYS A 130 -5.01 7.61 -1.26
C LYS A 130 -3.98 7.50 -2.39
N GLY A 131 -4.10 6.45 -3.21
CA GLY A 131 -3.33 6.29 -4.43
C GLY A 131 -1.97 5.58 -4.28
N LYS A 132 -1.47 5.33 -3.07
CA LYS A 132 -0.16 4.67 -2.82
C LYS A 132 0.01 3.37 -3.61
N THR A 133 -0.92 2.44 -3.43
CA THR A 133 -0.91 1.14 -4.12
C THR A 133 -0.89 1.30 -5.63
N THR A 134 -1.78 2.14 -6.17
CA THR A 134 -1.87 2.38 -7.61
C THR A 134 -0.56 2.98 -8.15
N ALA A 135 -0.01 4.00 -7.48
CA ALA A 135 1.26 4.62 -7.89
C ALA A 135 2.44 3.63 -7.79
N ALA A 136 2.47 2.77 -6.77
CA ALA A 136 3.49 1.72 -6.64
C ALA A 136 3.42 0.70 -7.78
N PHE A 137 2.22 0.22 -8.13
CA PHE A 137 2.04 -0.68 -9.29
C PHE A 137 2.34 0.01 -10.62
N MET A 138 2.01 1.30 -10.78
CA MET A 138 2.42 2.08 -11.96
C MET A 138 3.94 2.12 -12.10
N LEU A 139 4.65 2.43 -11.03
CA LEU A 139 6.11 2.47 -11.02
C LEU A 139 6.70 1.08 -11.29
N GLN A 140 6.18 0.03 -10.67
CA GLN A 140 6.60 -1.35 -10.94
C GLN A 140 6.41 -1.72 -12.42
N SER A 141 5.25 -1.37 -13.01
CA SER A 141 4.97 -1.61 -14.44
C SER A 141 5.94 -0.86 -15.36
N ILE A 142 6.31 0.36 -15.01
CA ILE A 142 7.32 1.16 -15.74
C ILE A 142 8.70 0.50 -15.65
N ILE A 143 9.15 0.10 -14.44
CA ILE A 143 10.42 -0.57 -14.21
C ILE A 143 10.50 -1.87 -15.03
N LYS A 144 9.44 -2.68 -14.98
CA LYS A 144 9.33 -3.91 -15.78
C LYS A 144 9.35 -3.64 -17.30
N ALA A 145 8.74 -2.56 -17.75
CA ALA A 145 8.76 -2.16 -19.16
C ALA A 145 10.14 -1.70 -19.65
N ALA A 146 10.99 -1.20 -18.73
CA ALA A 146 12.40 -0.90 -18.97
C ALA A 146 13.28 -2.15 -19.07
N GLY A 147 12.75 -3.33 -18.74
CA GLY A 147 13.52 -4.58 -18.68
C GLY A 147 14.25 -4.81 -17.36
N GLU A 148 13.91 -4.02 -16.34
CA GLU A 148 14.44 -4.11 -14.99
C GLU A 148 13.45 -4.84 -14.06
N SER A 149 13.89 -5.20 -12.86
CA SER A 149 13.05 -5.79 -11.83
C SER A 149 13.20 -5.02 -10.52
N CYS A 150 12.11 -4.88 -9.78
CA CYS A 150 12.10 -4.26 -8.47
C CYS A 150 11.46 -5.18 -7.42
N GLY A 151 11.83 -4.96 -6.17
CA GLY A 151 11.04 -5.41 -5.04
C GLY A 151 9.82 -4.53 -4.87
N MET A 152 8.81 -5.05 -4.19
CA MET A 152 7.59 -4.35 -3.83
C MET A 152 7.19 -4.66 -2.39
N ILE A 153 6.91 -3.62 -1.61
CA ILE A 153 6.29 -3.71 -0.30
C ILE A 153 5.03 -2.84 -0.35
N GLY A 154 3.86 -3.43 -0.21
CA GLY A 154 2.61 -2.68 -0.30
C GLY A 154 1.43 -3.37 0.38
N SER A 155 0.27 -2.75 0.28
CA SER A 155 -0.95 -3.24 0.93
C SER A 155 -1.48 -4.55 0.32
N VAL A 156 -1.18 -4.82 -0.94
CA VAL A 156 -1.65 -6.02 -1.65
C VAL A 156 -0.67 -7.16 -1.45
N SER A 157 0.60 -6.94 -1.75
CA SER A 157 1.62 -7.98 -1.67
C SER A 157 3.00 -7.42 -1.34
N THR A 158 3.84 -8.29 -0.79
CA THR A 158 5.28 -8.11 -0.65
C THR A 158 5.98 -9.11 -1.55
N ASP A 159 6.88 -8.62 -2.42
CA ASP A 159 7.70 -9.44 -3.34
C ASP A 159 9.11 -8.87 -3.43
N ASP A 160 10.11 -9.57 -2.91
CA ASP A 160 11.51 -9.16 -2.92
C ASP A 160 12.40 -10.01 -3.84
N GLY A 161 11.79 -10.96 -4.56
CA GLY A 161 12.45 -11.88 -5.48
C GLY A 161 12.90 -13.19 -4.83
N ILE A 162 12.84 -13.28 -3.52
CA ILE A 162 13.07 -14.51 -2.73
C ILE A 162 11.76 -14.91 -2.06
N GLU A 163 11.07 -13.96 -1.44
CA GLU A 163 9.77 -14.12 -0.81
C GLU A 163 8.70 -13.39 -1.62
N CYS A 164 7.52 -14.01 -1.77
CA CYS A 164 6.34 -13.39 -2.39
C CYS A 164 5.10 -13.88 -1.65
N TYR A 165 4.34 -12.94 -1.03
CA TYR A 165 3.14 -13.26 -0.25
C TYR A 165 2.18 -12.07 -0.17
N GLU A 166 0.92 -12.33 0.17
CA GLU A 166 -0.07 -11.30 0.48
C GLU A 166 0.31 -10.55 1.76
N SER A 167 0.26 -9.23 1.71
CA SER A 167 0.69 -8.40 2.84
C SER A 167 -0.36 -8.35 3.93
N THR A 168 0.06 -8.53 5.18
CA THR A 168 -0.79 -8.28 6.37
C THR A 168 -0.78 -6.83 6.82
N ASN A 169 0.26 -6.08 6.46
CA ASN A 169 0.43 -4.66 6.75
C ASN A 169 0.96 -3.94 5.51
N THR A 170 0.50 -2.71 5.28
CA THR A 170 0.99 -1.87 4.18
C THR A 170 2.51 -1.68 4.22
N THR A 171 3.07 -1.52 5.42
CA THR A 171 4.51 -1.36 5.67
C THR A 171 4.87 -2.22 6.86
N PRO A 172 5.73 -3.25 6.69
CA PRO A 172 6.18 -4.12 7.77
C PRO A 172 7.01 -3.39 8.84
N GLU A 173 7.41 -4.09 9.88
CA GLU A 173 8.33 -3.57 10.90
C GLU A 173 9.77 -3.48 10.33
N ALA A 174 10.58 -2.61 10.91
CA ALA A 174 11.92 -2.30 10.38
C ALA A 174 12.81 -3.54 10.10
N PRO A 175 12.89 -4.57 10.98
CA PRO A 175 13.67 -5.77 10.69
C PRO A 175 13.23 -6.48 9.39
N GLU A 176 11.93 -6.53 9.12
CA GLU A 176 11.39 -7.14 7.91
C GLU A 176 11.66 -6.27 6.68
N VAL A 177 11.49 -4.94 6.78
CA VAL A 177 11.79 -4.01 5.69
C VAL A 177 13.24 -4.18 5.22
N TRP A 178 14.19 -4.18 6.15
CA TRP A 178 15.61 -4.32 5.82
C TRP A 178 15.95 -5.71 5.27
N ARG A 179 15.31 -6.76 5.76
CA ARG A 179 15.43 -8.13 5.22
C ARG A 179 14.96 -8.17 3.76
N HIS A 180 13.82 -7.56 3.44
CA HIS A 180 13.30 -7.51 2.06
C HIS A 180 14.24 -6.71 1.12
N ILE A 181 14.86 -5.63 1.59
CA ILE A 181 15.85 -4.89 0.80
C ILE A 181 17.10 -5.75 0.56
N ALA A 182 17.56 -6.49 1.57
CA ALA A 182 18.68 -7.42 1.43
C ALA A 182 18.35 -8.57 0.47
N ASN A 183 17.11 -9.08 0.51
CA ASN A 183 16.61 -10.07 -0.44
C ASN A 183 16.56 -9.51 -1.87
N CYS A 184 16.17 -8.25 -2.07
CA CYS A 184 16.26 -7.58 -3.38
C CYS A 184 17.70 -7.56 -3.91
N ARG A 185 18.67 -7.16 -3.09
CA ARG A 185 20.11 -7.22 -3.44
C ARG A 185 20.51 -8.63 -3.86
N THR A 186 20.17 -9.63 -3.05
CA THR A 186 20.52 -11.03 -3.29
C THR A 186 19.86 -11.61 -4.54
N SER A 187 18.61 -11.24 -4.82
CA SER A 187 17.87 -11.68 -6.03
C SER A 187 18.26 -10.89 -7.29
N GLY A 188 19.14 -9.88 -7.17
CA GLY A 188 19.59 -9.03 -8.28
C GLY A 188 18.56 -7.96 -8.70
N ARG A 189 17.57 -7.66 -7.87
CA ARG A 189 16.65 -6.55 -8.08
C ARG A 189 17.36 -5.23 -7.75
N GLN A 190 17.22 -4.25 -8.62
CA GLN A 190 17.97 -2.99 -8.54
C GLN A 190 17.26 -1.90 -7.74
N SER A 191 15.98 -2.09 -7.45
CA SER A 191 15.17 -1.14 -6.71
C SER A 191 14.13 -1.83 -5.84
N MET A 192 13.71 -1.12 -4.78
CA MET A 192 12.57 -1.43 -3.93
C MET A 192 11.55 -0.31 -4.06
N VAL A 193 10.33 -0.63 -4.44
CA VAL A 193 9.17 0.27 -4.42
C VAL A 193 8.33 -0.06 -3.19
N MET A 194 8.07 0.92 -2.33
CA MET A 194 7.32 0.65 -1.11
C MET A 194 6.26 1.68 -0.80
N GLU A 195 5.10 1.19 -0.38
CA GLU A 195 4.09 2.03 0.25
C GLU A 195 4.53 2.36 1.68
N VAL A 196 4.52 3.64 2.03
CA VAL A 196 4.90 4.12 3.36
C VAL A 196 3.67 4.67 4.06
N SER A 197 3.15 3.92 5.04
CA SER A 197 1.98 4.33 5.82
C SER A 197 2.35 5.39 6.86
N SER A 198 1.37 6.19 7.30
CA SER A 198 1.57 7.16 8.39
C SER A 198 2.00 6.48 9.70
N GLN A 199 1.46 5.30 9.97
CA GLN A 199 1.87 4.51 11.13
C GLN A 199 3.33 4.02 11.02
N ALA A 200 3.79 3.66 9.80
CA ALA A 200 5.18 3.27 9.61
C ALA A 200 6.14 4.41 9.96
N LEU A 201 5.81 5.63 9.55
CA LEU A 201 6.58 6.83 9.88
C LEU A 201 6.47 7.19 11.36
N LYS A 202 5.25 7.12 11.94
CA LYS A 202 5.02 7.38 13.36
C LYS A 202 5.76 6.41 14.28
N TYR A 203 5.76 5.13 13.92
CA TYR A 203 6.32 4.06 14.73
C TYR A 203 7.72 3.62 14.29
N GLN A 204 8.46 4.47 13.59
CA GLN A 204 9.87 4.26 13.22
C GLN A 204 10.14 2.98 12.41
N ARG A 205 9.15 2.46 11.65
CA ARG A 205 9.34 1.25 10.86
C ARG A 205 10.26 1.44 9.66
N VAL A 206 10.40 2.69 9.22
CA VAL A 206 11.26 3.12 8.11
C VAL A 206 12.29 4.17 8.55
N GLU A 207 12.50 4.35 9.84
CA GLU A 207 13.52 5.25 10.36
C GLU A 207 14.92 4.73 9.96
N ASN A 208 15.83 5.63 9.64
CA ASN A 208 17.18 5.33 9.09
C ASN A 208 17.17 4.62 7.72
N LEU A 209 16.04 4.58 7.02
CA LEU A 209 15.95 4.07 5.66
C LEU A 209 16.06 5.24 4.67
N PRO A 210 17.20 5.43 3.99
CA PRO A 210 17.35 6.52 3.04
C PRO A 210 16.49 6.25 1.79
N PHE A 211 15.57 7.16 1.49
CA PHE A 211 14.82 7.10 0.25
C PHE A 211 15.59 7.84 -0.85
N ASP A 212 15.94 7.13 -1.94
CA ASP A 212 16.44 7.80 -3.14
C ASP A 212 15.36 8.73 -3.71
N VAL A 213 14.08 8.29 -3.63
CA VAL A 213 12.92 9.11 -3.99
C VAL A 213 11.82 8.91 -2.96
N ALA A 214 11.39 9.98 -2.32
CA ALA A 214 10.23 10.02 -1.43
C ALA A 214 9.07 10.78 -2.09
N CYS A 215 7.93 10.13 -2.25
CA CYS A 215 6.77 10.68 -2.95
C CYS A 215 5.63 10.98 -1.98
N PHE A 216 5.07 12.18 -2.06
CA PHE A 216 3.88 12.60 -1.32
C PHE A 216 2.72 12.86 -2.31
N LEU A 217 1.74 11.94 -2.33
CA LEU A 217 0.61 11.99 -3.25
C LEU A 217 -0.43 13.04 -2.85
N ASN A 218 -0.98 12.88 -1.64
CA ASN A 218 -2.07 13.72 -1.15
C ASN A 218 -2.26 13.55 0.36
N ILE A 219 -2.97 14.51 0.95
CA ILE A 219 -3.47 14.44 2.32
C ILE A 219 -4.97 14.71 2.34
N GLY A 220 -5.70 14.00 3.17
CA GLY A 220 -7.12 14.18 3.44
C GLY A 220 -7.47 13.54 4.77
N ARG A 221 -8.66 13.79 5.28
CA ARG A 221 -9.09 13.22 6.57
C ARG A 221 -9.36 11.73 6.45
N ASP A 222 -8.50 10.93 7.05
CA ASP A 222 -8.62 9.47 7.16
C ASP A 222 -7.79 8.98 8.36
N HIS A 223 -8.00 7.75 8.83
CA HIS A 223 -7.26 7.14 9.95
C HIS A 223 -7.28 7.93 11.28
N ILE A 224 -8.25 8.81 11.47
CA ILE A 224 -8.37 9.59 12.72
C ILE A 224 -9.14 8.75 13.73
N SER A 225 -8.43 8.19 14.70
CA SER A 225 -8.96 7.39 15.80
C SER A 225 -8.01 7.43 16.99
N LEU A 226 -8.51 7.10 18.17
CA LEU A 226 -7.66 7.04 19.38
C LEU A 226 -6.57 5.95 19.31
N ILE A 227 -6.72 4.97 18.42
CA ILE A 227 -5.79 3.85 18.27
C ILE A 227 -4.71 4.17 17.23
N GLU A 228 -5.07 4.85 16.15
CA GLU A 228 -4.14 5.14 15.05
C GLU A 228 -3.54 6.54 15.20
N HIS A 229 -4.33 7.57 14.88
CA HIS A 229 -3.95 8.97 14.98
C HIS A 229 -5.03 9.74 15.75
N PRO A 230 -4.73 10.30 16.94
CA PRO A 230 -5.73 10.99 17.74
C PRO A 230 -6.26 12.28 17.09
N THR A 231 -5.49 12.88 16.18
CA THR A 231 -5.85 14.10 15.47
C THR A 231 -5.40 14.06 14.01
N PHE A 232 -6.00 14.91 13.17
CA PHE A 232 -5.53 15.12 11.80
C PHE A 232 -4.08 15.63 11.78
N GLU A 233 -3.71 16.48 12.73
CA GLU A 233 -2.35 17.01 12.83
C GLU A 233 -1.33 15.90 13.08
N ASP A 234 -1.57 15.00 14.04
CA ASP A 234 -0.70 13.84 14.28
C ASP A 234 -0.57 12.94 13.05
N TYR A 235 -1.65 12.76 12.29
CA TYR A 235 -1.65 12.01 11.04
C TYR A 235 -0.82 12.69 9.95
N PHE A 236 -1.00 13.99 9.78
CA PHE A 236 -0.32 14.77 8.76
C PHE A 236 1.18 14.90 9.07
N GLU A 237 1.54 15.34 10.27
CA GLU A 237 2.93 15.44 10.72
C GLU A 237 3.67 14.10 10.59
N SER A 238 3.00 12.99 10.92
CA SER A 238 3.59 11.66 10.74
C SER A 238 3.97 11.41 9.28
N LYS A 239 3.15 11.80 8.31
CA LYS A 239 3.43 11.62 6.88
C LYS A 239 4.56 12.51 6.36
N LEU A 240 4.67 13.74 6.86
CA LEU A 240 5.72 14.68 6.45
C LEU A 240 7.12 14.15 6.78
N ARG A 241 7.26 13.31 7.80
CA ARG A 241 8.54 12.68 8.18
C ARG A 241 9.19 11.83 7.07
N ILE A 242 8.46 11.47 6.00
CA ILE A 242 9.06 10.76 4.86
C ILE A 242 10.19 11.55 4.21
N PHE A 243 10.15 12.87 4.31
CA PHE A 243 11.14 13.75 3.72
C PHE A 243 12.43 13.87 4.54
N ASP A 244 12.39 13.54 5.84
CA ASP A 244 13.56 13.62 6.74
C ASP A 244 14.74 12.76 6.25
N GLN A 245 14.46 11.77 5.40
CA GLN A 245 15.42 10.78 4.91
C GLN A 245 15.46 10.71 3.37
N ALA A 246 14.90 11.71 2.68
CA ALA A 246 14.78 11.71 1.23
C ALA A 246 15.95 12.43 0.55
N LYS A 247 16.55 11.78 -0.47
CA LYS A 247 17.44 12.48 -1.40
C LYS A 247 16.63 13.34 -2.37
N THR A 248 15.62 12.76 -3.01
CA THR A 248 14.69 13.49 -3.88
C THR A 248 13.28 13.43 -3.30
N ALA A 249 12.66 14.58 -3.11
CA ALA A 249 11.24 14.70 -2.75
C ALA A 249 10.40 14.91 -4.01
N VAL A 250 9.33 14.13 -4.18
CA VAL A 250 8.30 14.32 -5.21
C VAL A 250 7.01 14.76 -4.53
N VAL A 251 6.51 15.96 -4.88
CA VAL A 251 5.33 16.57 -4.24
C VAL A 251 4.24 16.87 -5.27
N ASN A 252 3.02 16.38 -5.02
CA ASN A 252 1.85 16.74 -5.81
C ASN A 252 1.31 18.12 -5.37
N LEU A 253 1.29 19.09 -6.29
CA LEU A 253 0.76 20.44 -6.04
C LEU A 253 -0.77 20.48 -5.87
N GLY A 254 -1.47 19.44 -6.31
CA GLY A 254 -2.92 19.27 -6.12
C GLY A 254 -3.33 18.80 -4.71
N THR A 255 -2.38 18.57 -3.79
CA THR A 255 -2.70 18.13 -2.43
C THR A 255 -3.26 19.26 -1.56
N GLU A 256 -4.11 18.90 -0.58
CA GLU A 256 -4.42 19.83 0.52
C GLU A 256 -3.12 20.15 1.29
N GLU A 257 -3.08 21.28 2.00
CA GLU A 257 -1.93 21.71 2.83
C GLU A 257 -0.59 21.78 2.05
N VAL A 258 -0.63 22.07 0.75
CA VAL A 258 0.52 22.02 -0.16
C VAL A 258 1.72 22.83 0.33
N ASP A 259 1.49 24.01 0.91
CA ASP A 259 2.57 24.87 1.41
C ASP A 259 3.38 24.19 2.51
N ARG A 260 2.72 23.50 3.43
CA ARG A 260 3.38 22.75 4.51
C ARG A 260 4.12 21.51 3.98
N VAL A 261 3.54 20.85 2.97
CA VAL A 261 4.21 19.72 2.30
C VAL A 261 5.47 20.18 1.60
N LEU A 262 5.43 21.31 0.88
CA LEU A 262 6.60 21.89 0.21
C LEU A 262 7.66 22.36 1.22
N GLU A 263 7.26 22.95 2.35
CA GLU A 263 8.16 23.32 3.42
C GLU A 263 8.91 22.10 3.97
N ALA A 264 8.18 21.04 4.31
CA ALA A 264 8.82 19.78 4.78
C ALA A 264 9.71 19.14 3.69
N ALA A 265 9.27 19.12 2.44
CA ALA A 265 10.04 18.58 1.32
C ALA A 265 11.31 19.37 0.99
N SER A 266 11.43 20.63 1.46
CA SER A 266 12.61 21.47 1.25
C SER A 266 13.87 20.95 1.98
N THR A 267 13.73 20.00 2.88
CA THR A 267 14.86 19.32 3.56
C THR A 267 15.59 18.35 2.63
N ALA A 268 14.94 17.85 1.58
CA ALA A 268 15.56 16.96 0.59
C ALA A 268 16.59 17.70 -0.29
N GLU A 269 17.59 16.98 -0.79
CA GLU A 269 18.61 17.55 -1.69
C GLU A 269 18.02 18.06 -3.01
N ARG A 270 16.91 17.45 -3.45
CA ARG A 270 16.21 17.78 -4.68
C ARG A 270 14.69 17.75 -4.48
N LEU A 271 14.00 18.76 -5.00
CA LEU A 271 12.54 18.84 -5.05
C LEU A 271 12.06 18.71 -6.49
N VAL A 272 11.12 17.80 -6.74
CA VAL A 272 10.37 17.64 -7.99
C VAL A 272 8.89 17.83 -7.67
N THR A 273 8.25 18.78 -8.32
CA THR A 273 6.81 19.02 -8.16
C THR A 273 6.04 18.40 -9.33
N ILE A 274 4.86 17.88 -9.05
CA ILE A 274 3.95 17.37 -10.09
C ILE A 274 2.56 18.01 -9.96
N GLY A 275 1.78 18.04 -11.04
CA GLY A 275 0.41 18.51 -10.97
C GLY A 275 -0.37 18.34 -12.27
N VAL A 276 -1.70 18.31 -12.18
CA VAL A 276 -2.61 18.32 -13.33
C VAL A 276 -3.06 19.75 -13.56
N GLU A 277 -2.88 20.28 -14.78
CA GLU A 277 -3.12 21.70 -15.13
C GLU A 277 -2.31 22.70 -14.26
N HIS A 278 -1.10 22.28 -13.84
CA HIS A 278 -0.15 23.07 -13.06
C HIS A 278 1.14 23.34 -13.84
N PRO A 279 1.16 24.30 -14.78
CA PRO A 279 2.33 24.55 -15.64
C PRO A 279 3.57 25.04 -14.89
N GLU A 280 3.43 25.45 -13.62
CA GLU A 280 4.53 25.79 -12.72
C GLU A 280 5.23 24.56 -12.10
N ALA A 281 4.62 23.38 -12.20
CA ALA A 281 5.22 22.15 -11.68
C ALA A 281 6.40 21.66 -12.54
N SER A 282 7.32 20.91 -11.93
CA SER A 282 8.45 20.30 -12.65
C SER A 282 8.00 19.31 -13.72
N LEU A 283 6.92 18.57 -13.45
CA LEU A 283 6.21 17.70 -14.39
C LEU A 283 4.71 17.92 -14.25
N TRP A 284 4.02 18.08 -15.35
CA TRP A 284 2.58 18.32 -15.28
C TRP A 284 1.82 17.71 -16.47
N ALA A 285 0.53 17.46 -16.27
CA ALA A 285 -0.37 16.93 -17.27
C ALA A 285 -1.37 17.97 -17.74
N SER A 286 -1.64 17.99 -19.05
CA SER A 286 -2.72 18.76 -19.68
C SER A 286 -3.58 17.88 -20.59
N ASP A 287 -4.71 18.43 -21.03
CA ASP A 287 -5.61 17.78 -22.00
C ASP A 287 -6.04 16.37 -21.54
N VAL A 288 -6.31 16.20 -20.27
CA VAL A 288 -6.74 14.94 -19.68
C VAL A 288 -8.09 14.53 -20.25
N ARG A 289 -8.16 13.36 -20.88
CA ARG A 289 -9.40 12.85 -21.47
C ARG A 289 -9.55 11.35 -21.32
N MET A 290 -10.77 10.91 -21.10
CA MET A 290 -11.12 9.49 -21.09
C MET A 290 -11.16 8.93 -22.53
N VAL A 291 -10.60 7.74 -22.73
CA VAL A 291 -10.63 6.98 -23.99
C VAL A 291 -11.01 5.54 -23.63
N GLY A 292 -12.31 5.24 -23.60
CA GLY A 292 -12.82 4.01 -23.01
C GLY A 292 -12.51 3.93 -21.51
N PHE A 293 -11.88 2.85 -21.07
CA PHE A 293 -11.38 2.69 -19.70
C PHE A 293 -9.90 3.09 -19.53
N SER A 294 -9.37 3.85 -20.45
CA SER A 294 -8.03 4.43 -20.38
C SER A 294 -8.11 5.95 -20.29
N ILE A 295 -7.03 6.57 -19.88
CA ILE A 295 -6.88 8.03 -19.88
C ILE A 295 -5.75 8.40 -20.82
N GLU A 296 -5.97 9.40 -21.64
CA GLU A 296 -4.94 10.04 -22.46
C GLU A 296 -4.69 11.44 -21.93
N PHE A 297 -3.42 11.84 -21.80
CA PHE A 297 -3.01 13.18 -21.41
C PHE A 297 -1.69 13.57 -22.06
N ASN A 298 -1.39 14.86 -22.11
CA ASN A 298 -0.10 15.37 -22.53
C ASN A 298 0.77 15.62 -21.29
N LEU A 299 1.97 15.05 -21.27
CA LEU A 299 2.96 15.21 -20.21
C LEU A 299 3.98 16.27 -20.60
N HIS A 300 4.23 17.22 -19.71
CA HIS A 300 5.16 18.33 -19.88
C HIS A 300 6.26 18.33 -18.82
N GLY A 301 7.36 19.08 -19.07
CA GLY A 301 8.48 19.23 -18.13
C GLY A 301 9.55 18.15 -18.27
N LEU A 302 9.57 17.42 -19.38
CA LEU A 302 10.55 16.36 -19.61
C LEU A 302 11.94 16.89 -19.94
N CYS A 303 12.03 17.97 -20.70
CA CYS A 303 13.27 18.66 -21.06
C CYS A 303 13.01 20.12 -21.48
N ALA A 304 14.06 20.94 -21.50
CA ALA A 304 13.96 22.36 -21.83
C ALA A 304 13.55 22.63 -23.31
N ASP A 305 13.82 21.69 -24.20
CA ASP A 305 13.51 21.79 -25.65
C ASP A 305 12.23 21.03 -26.03
N GLU A 306 11.35 20.78 -25.06
CA GLU A 306 10.09 20.05 -25.26
C GLU A 306 9.14 20.85 -26.19
N SER A 307 8.37 20.14 -27.00
CA SER A 307 7.32 20.78 -27.79
C SER A 307 6.23 21.34 -26.88
N GLU A 308 5.61 22.46 -27.27
CA GLU A 308 4.48 23.05 -26.52
C GLU A 308 3.32 22.05 -26.30
N ALA A 309 3.20 21.06 -27.17
CA ALA A 309 2.17 20.02 -27.10
C ALA A 309 2.44 18.94 -26.03
N GLY A 310 3.67 18.85 -25.49
CA GLY A 310 4.06 17.81 -24.55
C GLY A 310 4.16 16.41 -25.18
N GLU A 311 4.44 15.41 -24.34
CA GLU A 311 4.50 14.00 -24.69
C GLU A 311 3.18 13.28 -24.38
N LYS A 312 2.59 12.65 -25.40
CA LYS A 312 1.32 11.94 -25.24
C LYS A 312 1.49 10.65 -24.43
N ILE A 313 0.74 10.52 -23.34
CA ILE A 313 0.70 9.37 -22.47
C ILE A 313 -0.67 8.70 -22.55
N LEU A 314 -0.69 7.39 -22.73
CA LEU A 314 -1.87 6.55 -22.53
C LEU A 314 -1.72 5.79 -21.20
N LEU A 315 -2.66 6.01 -20.29
CA LEU A 315 -2.74 5.33 -19.01
C LEU A 315 -3.82 4.25 -19.07
N GLY A 316 -3.44 2.98 -18.91
CA GLY A 316 -4.31 1.81 -19.08
C GLY A 316 -5.27 1.55 -17.92
N ILE A 317 -5.66 2.59 -17.17
CA ILE A 317 -6.62 2.53 -16.06
C ILE A 317 -7.48 3.78 -16.07
N ALA A 318 -8.76 3.65 -15.74
CA ALA A 318 -9.70 4.76 -15.66
C ALA A 318 -9.58 5.55 -14.34
N GLY A 319 -10.29 6.68 -14.26
CA GLY A 319 -10.35 7.56 -13.10
C GLY A 319 -9.34 8.70 -13.16
N ASP A 320 -9.81 9.95 -13.29
CA ASP A 320 -8.98 11.14 -13.49
C ASP A 320 -7.93 11.33 -12.37
N PHE A 321 -8.27 10.92 -11.14
CA PHE A 321 -7.34 10.91 -10.00
C PHE A 321 -6.10 10.02 -10.23
N ASN A 322 -6.17 9.08 -11.18
CA ASN A 322 -5.03 8.24 -11.54
C ASN A 322 -3.98 8.98 -12.37
N VAL A 323 -4.30 10.16 -12.91
CA VAL A 323 -3.30 11.02 -13.59
C VAL A 323 -2.27 11.53 -12.60
N GLU A 324 -2.69 11.97 -11.40
CA GLU A 324 -1.75 12.37 -10.33
C GLU A 324 -0.90 11.19 -9.85
N ASN A 325 -1.50 10.00 -9.68
CA ASN A 325 -0.77 8.77 -9.36
C ASN A 325 0.27 8.44 -10.44
N ALA A 326 -0.11 8.61 -11.72
CA ALA A 326 0.80 8.39 -12.85
C ALA A 326 1.94 9.43 -12.88
N LEU A 327 1.66 10.69 -12.62
CA LEU A 327 2.69 11.73 -12.55
C LEU A 327 3.71 11.46 -11.45
N VAL A 328 3.29 10.99 -10.27
CA VAL A 328 4.20 10.54 -9.20
C VAL A 328 5.06 9.38 -9.66
N ALA A 329 4.45 8.35 -10.28
CA ALA A 329 5.19 7.19 -10.77
C ALA A 329 6.18 7.57 -11.90
N ILE A 330 5.79 8.50 -12.79
CA ILE A 330 6.66 9.04 -13.85
C ILE A 330 7.84 9.80 -13.24
N ALA A 331 7.58 10.69 -12.28
CA ALA A 331 8.61 11.46 -11.60
C ALA A 331 9.62 10.52 -10.92
N ALA A 332 9.12 9.56 -10.13
CA ALA A 332 9.97 8.58 -9.46
C ALA A 332 10.77 7.73 -10.45
N ALA A 333 10.15 7.25 -11.52
CA ALA A 333 10.83 6.47 -12.56
C ALA A 333 11.98 7.25 -13.21
N ARG A 334 11.78 8.53 -13.47
CA ARG A 334 12.81 9.39 -14.05
C ARG A 334 13.98 9.63 -13.09
N GLU A 335 13.69 9.88 -11.82
CA GLU A 335 14.72 10.09 -10.80
C GLU A 335 15.57 8.82 -10.58
N ILE A 336 15.01 7.63 -10.77
CA ILE A 336 15.81 6.38 -10.75
C ILE A 336 16.46 6.05 -12.11
N GLY A 337 16.26 6.87 -13.16
CA GLY A 337 16.97 6.78 -14.43
C GLY A 337 16.22 6.12 -15.58
N ILE A 338 14.89 5.94 -15.48
CA ILE A 338 14.08 5.27 -16.51
C ILE A 338 13.64 6.28 -17.61
N GLY A 339 13.82 5.88 -18.86
CA GLY A 339 13.49 6.71 -20.02
C GLY A 339 11.99 6.69 -20.40
N ILE A 340 11.58 7.70 -21.19
CA ILE A 340 10.18 7.97 -21.54
C ILE A 340 9.48 6.82 -22.27
N GLU A 341 10.19 6.08 -23.12
CA GLU A 341 9.58 4.97 -23.88
C GLU A 341 9.15 3.81 -22.96
N ALA A 342 9.93 3.51 -21.92
CA ALA A 342 9.55 2.53 -20.91
C ALA A 342 8.37 3.02 -20.07
N ILE A 343 8.34 4.32 -19.73
CA ILE A 343 7.23 4.96 -19.02
C ILE A 343 5.93 4.81 -19.82
N LYS A 344 5.91 5.21 -21.10
CA LYS A 344 4.75 5.06 -22.00
C LYS A 344 4.27 3.62 -22.08
N LYS A 345 5.20 2.69 -22.28
CA LYS A 345 4.90 1.26 -22.42
C LYS A 345 4.36 0.66 -21.12
N GLY A 346 4.93 1.04 -19.96
CA GLY A 346 4.52 0.55 -18.64
C GLY A 346 3.13 1.03 -18.29
N LEU A 347 2.85 2.32 -18.47
CA LEU A 347 1.55 2.90 -18.16
C LEU A 347 0.43 2.41 -19.08
N SER A 348 0.68 2.22 -20.38
CA SER A 348 -0.33 1.72 -21.31
C SER A 348 -0.76 0.27 -21.06
N LYS A 349 0.08 -0.53 -20.43
CA LYS A 349 -0.17 -1.96 -20.11
C LYS A 349 -0.51 -2.20 -18.65
N LEU A 350 -0.69 -1.14 -17.90
CA LEU A 350 -0.94 -1.22 -16.44
C LEU A 350 -2.12 -2.12 -16.12
N ARG A 351 -1.94 -2.94 -15.09
CA ARG A 351 -3.00 -3.64 -14.35
C ARG A 351 -2.68 -3.50 -12.87
N VAL A 352 -3.67 -3.09 -12.11
CA VAL A 352 -3.55 -2.94 -10.64
C VAL A 352 -4.59 -3.86 -10.02
N PRO A 353 -4.18 -4.93 -9.34
CA PRO A 353 -5.09 -5.88 -8.72
C PRO A 353 -6.12 -5.16 -7.84
N GLY A 354 -7.40 -5.48 -8.01
CA GLY A 354 -8.51 -4.91 -7.25
C GLY A 354 -8.70 -3.40 -7.40
N ARG A 355 -8.16 -2.76 -8.45
CA ARG A 355 -8.33 -1.32 -8.70
C ARG A 355 -8.75 -1.05 -10.13
N MET A 356 -9.99 -0.56 -10.32
CA MET A 356 -10.55 -0.26 -11.65
C MET A 356 -10.30 -1.38 -12.66
N GLU A 357 -10.37 -2.64 -12.23
CA GLU A 357 -10.25 -3.78 -13.15
C GLU A 357 -11.52 -3.94 -13.95
N VAL A 358 -11.37 -3.93 -15.26
CA VAL A 358 -12.48 -3.94 -16.18
C VAL A 358 -12.57 -5.29 -16.89
N VAL A 359 -13.75 -5.90 -16.81
CA VAL A 359 -14.09 -7.11 -17.54
C VAL A 359 -15.27 -6.78 -18.45
N GLU A 360 -15.10 -6.98 -19.76
CA GLU A 360 -16.12 -6.68 -20.77
C GLU A 360 -16.67 -7.98 -21.36
N SER A 361 -17.99 -8.06 -21.49
CA SER A 361 -18.65 -9.19 -22.15
C SER A 361 -18.35 -9.22 -23.66
N LYS A 362 -18.26 -10.42 -24.23
CA LYS A 362 -17.97 -10.60 -25.68
C LYS A 362 -18.98 -9.94 -26.60
N ASP A 363 -20.21 -9.77 -26.15
CA ASP A 363 -21.29 -9.09 -26.89
C ASP A 363 -21.31 -7.57 -26.66
N GLY A 364 -20.42 -7.03 -25.83
CA GLY A 364 -20.30 -5.62 -25.50
C GLY A 364 -21.47 -5.03 -24.72
N ARG A 365 -22.37 -5.87 -24.17
CA ARG A 365 -23.59 -5.42 -23.50
C ARG A 365 -23.43 -5.18 -22.00
N VAL A 366 -22.47 -5.81 -21.37
CA VAL A 366 -22.18 -5.67 -19.94
C VAL A 366 -20.71 -5.40 -19.76
N ILE A 367 -20.42 -4.41 -18.93
CA ILE A 367 -19.08 -4.10 -18.47
C ILE A 367 -19.07 -4.19 -16.95
N CYS A 368 -18.18 -4.99 -16.40
CA CYS A 368 -17.97 -5.09 -14.97
C CYS A 368 -16.70 -4.32 -14.57
N VAL A 369 -16.79 -3.49 -13.54
CA VAL A 369 -15.66 -2.82 -12.93
C VAL A 369 -15.50 -3.33 -11.51
N VAL A 370 -14.35 -3.89 -11.21
CA VAL A 370 -13.98 -4.37 -9.87
C VAL A 370 -13.03 -3.37 -9.21
N ASP A 371 -13.40 -2.87 -8.03
CA ASP A 371 -12.58 -1.87 -7.34
C ASP A 371 -12.66 -2.00 -5.82
N TYR A 372 -11.57 -1.71 -5.15
CA TYR A 372 -11.48 -1.71 -3.68
C TYR A 372 -12.04 -0.45 -3.02
N ALA A 373 -12.77 0.38 -3.74
CA ALA A 373 -13.40 1.57 -3.18
C ALA A 373 -14.34 1.19 -2.01
N HIS A 374 -14.10 1.76 -0.82
CA HIS A 374 -14.79 1.42 0.42
C HIS A 374 -15.00 2.63 1.36
N ASN A 375 -14.80 3.84 0.89
CA ASN A 375 -15.04 5.07 1.65
C ASN A 375 -15.61 6.18 0.77
N GLN A 376 -16.10 7.25 1.39
CA GLN A 376 -16.82 8.33 0.74
C GLN A 376 -16.06 8.91 -0.47
N LEU A 377 -14.78 9.25 -0.30
CA LEU A 377 -13.99 9.90 -1.35
C LEU A 377 -13.78 8.96 -2.56
N SER A 378 -13.46 7.70 -2.29
CA SER A 378 -13.27 6.71 -3.36
C SER A 378 -14.57 6.41 -4.11
N PHE A 379 -15.72 6.33 -3.42
CA PHE A 379 -17.04 6.17 -4.05
C PHE A 379 -17.35 7.34 -4.97
N ARG A 380 -17.28 8.57 -4.44
CA ARG A 380 -17.52 9.79 -5.23
C ARG A 380 -16.67 9.82 -6.50
N SER A 381 -15.38 9.56 -6.37
CA SER A 381 -14.43 9.57 -7.48
C SER A 381 -14.74 8.48 -8.51
N LEU A 382 -14.99 7.25 -8.07
CA LEU A 382 -15.30 6.12 -8.95
C LEU A 382 -16.62 6.34 -9.70
N PHE A 383 -17.71 6.62 -8.99
CA PHE A 383 -19.02 6.81 -9.61
C PHE A 383 -19.05 7.97 -10.60
N SER A 384 -18.43 9.11 -10.24
CA SER A 384 -18.32 10.24 -11.15
C SER A 384 -17.51 9.93 -12.40
N SER A 385 -16.44 9.13 -12.28
CA SER A 385 -15.62 8.70 -13.42
C SER A 385 -16.38 7.74 -14.34
N VAL A 386 -17.07 6.76 -13.76
CA VAL A 386 -17.91 5.81 -14.52
C VAL A 386 -19.01 6.55 -15.28
N LYS A 387 -19.73 7.47 -14.61
CA LYS A 387 -20.80 8.22 -15.26
C LYS A 387 -20.32 9.15 -16.36
N ARG A 388 -19.13 9.73 -16.24
CA ARG A 388 -18.50 10.52 -17.32
C ARG A 388 -18.14 9.64 -18.53
N ALA A 389 -17.55 8.46 -18.26
CA ALA A 389 -17.17 7.54 -19.32
C ALA A 389 -18.39 6.93 -20.04
N PHE A 390 -19.48 6.69 -19.30
CA PHE A 390 -20.68 6.00 -19.78
C PHE A 390 -21.96 6.74 -19.37
N PRO A 391 -22.23 7.94 -19.91
CA PRO A 391 -23.32 8.81 -19.45
C PRO A 391 -24.72 8.21 -19.66
N ALA A 392 -24.89 7.33 -20.66
CA ALA A 392 -26.16 6.70 -21.02
C ALA A 392 -26.34 5.28 -20.44
N SER A 393 -25.32 4.74 -19.77
CA SER A 393 -25.32 3.38 -19.25
C SER A 393 -26.08 3.27 -17.94
N PRO A 394 -26.94 2.24 -17.77
CA PRO A 394 -27.41 1.85 -16.45
C PRO A 394 -26.25 1.38 -15.58
N VAL A 395 -26.34 1.64 -14.28
CA VAL A 395 -25.30 1.28 -13.29
C VAL A 395 -25.91 0.45 -12.17
N ILE A 396 -25.35 -0.73 -11.96
CA ILE A 396 -25.70 -1.64 -10.86
C ILE A 396 -24.50 -1.74 -9.94
N ALA A 397 -24.65 -1.40 -8.67
CA ALA A 397 -23.54 -1.42 -7.70
C ALA A 397 -23.76 -2.50 -6.64
N VAL A 398 -22.73 -3.33 -6.40
CA VAL A 398 -22.68 -4.34 -5.33
C VAL A 398 -21.61 -3.93 -4.33
N PHE A 399 -22.00 -3.72 -3.08
CA PHE A 399 -21.07 -3.35 -2.00
C PHE A 399 -21.62 -3.65 -0.62
N GLY A 400 -20.74 -3.58 0.38
CA GLY A 400 -21.06 -3.69 1.79
C GLY A 400 -20.37 -2.61 2.60
N ALA A 401 -20.22 -2.86 3.90
CA ALA A 401 -19.39 -2.09 4.81
C ALA A 401 -18.84 -3.02 5.89
N ALA A 402 -17.59 -2.74 6.30
CA ALA A 402 -16.92 -3.53 7.33
C ALA A 402 -17.58 -3.36 8.71
N GLY A 403 -17.62 -4.44 9.49
CA GLY A 403 -18.08 -4.44 10.87
C GLY A 403 -17.03 -3.88 11.84
N GLY A 404 -17.51 -3.31 12.96
CA GLY A 404 -16.67 -2.88 14.07
C GLY A 404 -15.84 -1.62 13.85
N LYS A 405 -15.82 -1.07 12.64
CA LYS A 405 -15.01 0.13 12.29
C LYS A 405 -15.72 1.00 11.25
N ALA A 406 -15.34 2.29 11.21
CA ALA A 406 -15.77 3.25 10.18
C ALA A 406 -17.30 3.24 9.93
N GLN A 407 -18.09 3.29 11.00
CA GLN A 407 -19.58 3.19 10.94
C GLN A 407 -20.21 4.30 10.10
N GLU A 408 -19.56 5.44 9.97
CA GLU A 408 -19.99 6.55 9.11
C GLU A 408 -20.12 6.14 7.63
N ARG A 409 -19.42 5.11 7.19
CA ARG A 409 -19.52 4.57 5.83
C ARG A 409 -20.91 4.05 5.50
N ARG A 410 -21.66 3.55 6.51
CA ARG A 410 -23.01 3.02 6.32
C ARG A 410 -24.00 4.07 5.86
N GLU A 411 -23.78 5.32 6.23
CA GLU A 411 -24.53 6.47 5.72
C GLU A 411 -23.92 7.05 4.44
N GLN A 412 -22.58 7.18 4.41
CA GLN A 412 -21.90 7.88 3.33
C GLN A 412 -21.94 7.13 2.00
N LEU A 413 -21.67 5.80 2.01
CA LEU A 413 -21.56 5.02 0.77
C LEU A 413 -22.84 4.98 -0.04
N PRO A 414 -24.03 4.65 0.53
CA PRO A 414 -25.28 4.66 -0.22
C PRO A 414 -25.62 6.05 -0.78
N ARG A 415 -25.36 7.12 -0.02
CA ARG A 415 -25.62 8.49 -0.46
C ARG A 415 -24.73 8.93 -1.62
N GLU A 416 -23.47 8.52 -1.63
CA GLU A 416 -22.56 8.82 -2.76
C GLU A 416 -22.90 7.96 -3.99
N ALA A 417 -23.36 6.73 -3.82
CA ALA A 417 -23.73 5.82 -4.91
C ALA A 417 -25.08 6.15 -5.57
N ALA A 418 -26.08 6.56 -4.78
CA ALA A 418 -27.47 6.71 -5.22
C ALA A 418 -27.65 7.63 -6.44
N PRO A 419 -27.01 8.80 -6.57
CA PRO A 419 -27.18 9.68 -7.73
C PRO A 419 -26.75 9.07 -9.07
N TYR A 420 -26.03 7.96 -9.02
CA TYR A 420 -25.41 7.32 -10.18
C TYR A 420 -25.90 5.90 -10.44
N SER A 421 -26.57 5.27 -9.47
CA SER A 421 -26.96 3.87 -9.51
C SER A 421 -28.43 3.70 -9.86
N ASP A 422 -28.71 2.80 -10.81
CA ASP A 422 -30.07 2.36 -11.13
C ASP A 422 -30.52 1.20 -10.23
N LEU A 423 -29.54 0.47 -9.64
CA LEU A 423 -29.77 -0.57 -8.63
C LEU A 423 -28.57 -0.66 -7.69
N MET A 424 -28.84 -0.73 -6.38
CA MET A 424 -27.81 -1.08 -5.39
C MET A 424 -28.13 -2.45 -4.76
N ILE A 425 -27.10 -3.29 -4.61
CA ILE A 425 -27.20 -4.60 -3.94
C ILE A 425 -26.22 -4.60 -2.78
N PHE A 426 -26.76 -4.68 -1.56
CA PHE A 426 -25.93 -4.74 -0.34
C PHE A 426 -25.60 -6.18 -0.01
N ALA A 427 -24.29 -6.47 0.11
CA ALA A 427 -23.76 -7.78 0.39
C ALA A 427 -22.80 -7.75 1.59
N ASN A 428 -22.48 -8.92 2.10
CA ASN A 428 -21.51 -9.05 3.18
C ASN A 428 -20.11 -8.56 2.75
N GLU A 429 -19.46 -7.81 3.66
CA GLU A 429 -18.08 -7.32 3.54
C GLU A 429 -17.46 -7.27 4.93
N ASP A 430 -16.53 -8.16 5.24
CA ASP A 430 -15.75 -8.21 6.48
C ASP A 430 -16.54 -7.83 7.76
N PRO A 431 -17.60 -8.57 8.10
CA PRO A 431 -18.49 -8.21 9.19
C PRO A 431 -17.82 -8.26 10.56
N ALA A 432 -16.65 -8.90 10.66
CA ALA A 432 -15.97 -9.16 11.94
C ALA A 432 -16.95 -9.77 12.95
N HIS A 433 -17.18 -9.13 14.08
CA HIS A 433 -18.10 -9.60 15.13
C HIS A 433 -19.52 -9.02 15.04
N GLU A 434 -19.84 -8.23 14.00
CA GLU A 434 -21.18 -7.69 13.80
C GLU A 434 -22.09 -8.61 12.95
N ASP A 435 -23.39 -8.52 13.17
CA ASP A 435 -24.38 -9.19 12.30
C ASP A 435 -24.37 -8.55 10.91
N PRO A 436 -23.98 -9.28 9.85
CA PRO A 436 -23.92 -8.74 8.50
C PRO A 436 -25.28 -8.25 7.98
N MET A 437 -26.39 -8.86 8.41
CA MET A 437 -27.73 -8.39 8.07
C MET A 437 -28.03 -7.02 8.68
N LYS A 438 -27.56 -6.76 9.90
CA LYS A 438 -27.68 -5.44 10.54
C LYS A 438 -26.92 -4.39 9.75
N VAL A 439 -25.66 -4.66 9.38
CA VAL A 439 -24.83 -3.75 8.59
C VAL A 439 -25.49 -3.41 7.24
N CYS A 440 -26.00 -4.42 6.53
CA CYS A 440 -26.69 -4.20 5.25
C CYS A 440 -28.02 -3.44 5.39
N ARG A 441 -28.76 -3.61 6.49
CA ARG A 441 -29.97 -2.81 6.76
C ARG A 441 -29.62 -1.36 7.04
N GLU A 442 -28.59 -1.09 7.82
CA GLU A 442 -28.14 0.28 8.08
C GLU A 442 -27.69 0.99 6.78
N LEU A 443 -27.04 0.28 5.83
CA LEU A 443 -26.78 0.82 4.50
C LEU A 443 -28.08 1.14 3.76
N ALA A 444 -29.04 0.22 3.75
CA ALA A 444 -30.32 0.39 3.04
C ALA A 444 -31.17 1.54 3.61
N GLU A 445 -31.13 1.80 4.92
CA GLU A 445 -31.83 2.90 5.58
C GLU A 445 -31.38 4.29 5.09
N HIS A 446 -30.16 4.39 4.54
CA HIS A 446 -29.61 5.65 4.06
C HIS A 446 -29.71 5.83 2.53
N VAL A 447 -30.36 4.90 1.84
CA VAL A 447 -30.67 5.04 0.42
C VAL A 447 -31.83 6.02 0.23
N PRO A 448 -31.74 7.00 -0.67
CA PRO A 448 -32.89 7.82 -1.05
C PRO A 448 -34.06 6.98 -1.57
N ASP A 449 -35.29 7.38 -1.24
CA ASP A 449 -36.53 6.62 -1.49
C ASP A 449 -36.76 6.25 -2.97
N ASP A 450 -36.18 6.97 -3.90
CA ASP A 450 -36.33 6.78 -5.35
C ASP A 450 -35.29 5.85 -5.98
N THR A 451 -34.29 5.37 -5.19
CA THR A 451 -33.25 4.49 -5.71
C THR A 451 -33.54 3.03 -5.37
N PRO A 452 -33.73 2.15 -6.36
CA PRO A 452 -33.91 0.71 -6.13
C PRO A 452 -32.74 0.08 -5.39
N ASN A 453 -33.04 -0.70 -4.34
CA ASN A 453 -32.03 -1.45 -3.63
C ASN A 453 -32.51 -2.83 -3.16
N LYS A 454 -31.56 -3.75 -2.93
CA LYS A 454 -31.79 -5.12 -2.44
C LYS A 454 -30.70 -5.48 -1.43
N ILE A 455 -31.04 -6.35 -0.47
CA ILE A 455 -30.05 -6.97 0.42
C ILE A 455 -29.93 -8.44 0.03
N ILE A 456 -28.73 -8.86 -0.34
CA ILE A 456 -28.36 -10.24 -0.63
C ILE A 456 -27.03 -10.49 0.09
N LEU A 457 -27.08 -11.13 1.27
CA LEU A 457 -25.92 -11.26 2.15
C LEU A 457 -24.77 -12.05 1.52
N ASP A 458 -25.11 -13.16 0.87
CA ASP A 458 -24.10 -13.97 0.19
C ASP A 458 -23.52 -13.19 -0.97
N ARG A 459 -22.18 -13.00 -0.96
CA ARG A 459 -21.46 -12.16 -1.94
C ARG A 459 -21.59 -12.72 -3.34
N GLU A 460 -21.40 -14.03 -3.51
CA GLU A 460 -21.52 -14.68 -4.82
C GLU A 460 -22.95 -14.54 -5.37
N ALA A 461 -23.97 -14.79 -4.55
CA ALA A 461 -25.37 -14.62 -4.94
C ALA A 461 -25.70 -13.15 -5.28
N ALA A 462 -25.09 -12.18 -4.58
CA ALA A 462 -25.27 -10.75 -4.88
C ALA A 462 -24.67 -10.38 -6.24
N VAL A 463 -23.45 -10.85 -6.53
CA VAL A 463 -22.80 -10.65 -7.83
C VAL A 463 -23.60 -11.33 -8.95
N HIS A 464 -24.05 -12.58 -8.74
CA HIS A 464 -24.92 -13.28 -9.69
C HIS A 464 -26.22 -12.50 -9.98
N ALA A 465 -26.88 -11.98 -8.94
CA ALA A 465 -28.07 -11.16 -9.08
C ALA A 465 -27.80 -9.85 -9.85
N ALA A 466 -26.63 -9.24 -9.68
CA ALA A 466 -26.25 -8.05 -10.43
C ALA A 466 -26.10 -8.34 -11.93
N PHE A 467 -25.41 -9.42 -12.30
CA PHE A 467 -25.25 -9.81 -13.71
C PHE A 467 -26.58 -10.22 -14.33
N LYS A 468 -27.45 -10.93 -13.58
CA LYS A 468 -28.82 -11.24 -14.02
C LYS A 468 -29.60 -9.97 -14.30
N ALA A 469 -29.62 -9.02 -13.37
CA ALA A 469 -30.32 -7.75 -13.57
C ALA A 469 -29.73 -6.95 -14.76
N ALA A 470 -28.42 -6.95 -14.95
CA ALA A 470 -27.79 -6.30 -16.11
C ALA A 470 -28.20 -6.88 -17.45
N ARG A 471 -28.51 -8.18 -17.51
CA ARG A 471 -28.92 -8.89 -18.73
C ARG A 471 -30.41 -8.87 -19.00
N GLU A 472 -31.24 -8.80 -17.96
CA GLU A 472 -32.67 -9.00 -18.06
C GLU A 472 -33.51 -7.73 -17.75
N GLU A 473 -33.07 -6.92 -16.77
CA GLU A 473 -33.87 -5.81 -16.24
C GLU A 473 -33.35 -4.44 -16.69
N TYR A 474 -32.04 -4.24 -16.69
CA TYR A 474 -31.39 -2.95 -16.95
C TYR A 474 -30.70 -2.93 -18.32
N VAL A 475 -31.37 -3.38 -19.34
CA VAL A 475 -30.85 -3.46 -20.71
C VAL A 475 -31.06 -2.13 -21.42
N ASN A 476 -29.92 -1.52 -21.88
CA ASN A 476 -29.99 -0.38 -22.80
C ASN A 476 -29.46 -0.83 -24.18
N PRO A 477 -30.25 -0.70 -25.28
CA PRO A 477 -29.81 -1.12 -26.61
C PRO A 477 -28.65 -0.28 -27.15
N ASP A 478 -28.50 0.96 -26.66
CA ASP A 478 -27.55 1.95 -27.18
C ASP A 478 -26.27 2.08 -26.31
N ALA A 479 -26.25 1.43 -25.15
CA ALA A 479 -25.11 1.51 -24.22
C ALA A 479 -25.00 0.23 -23.36
N PRO A 480 -23.78 -0.18 -22.97
CA PRO A 480 -23.60 -1.32 -22.06
C PRO A 480 -24.16 -1.01 -20.66
N THR A 481 -24.61 -2.03 -19.94
CA THR A 481 -24.91 -1.90 -18.51
C THR A 481 -23.62 -2.08 -17.71
N ILE A 482 -23.36 -1.18 -16.78
CA ILE A 482 -22.17 -1.20 -15.93
C ILE A 482 -22.50 -1.91 -14.61
N VAL A 483 -21.74 -2.95 -14.27
CA VAL A 483 -21.79 -3.62 -12.96
C VAL A 483 -20.56 -3.20 -12.17
N LEU A 484 -20.75 -2.59 -11.01
CA LEU A 484 -19.69 -2.18 -10.10
C LEU A 484 -19.62 -3.17 -8.93
N LEU A 485 -18.51 -3.88 -8.78
CA LEU A 485 -18.22 -4.74 -7.64
C LEU A 485 -17.22 -4.02 -6.75
N LEU A 486 -17.66 -3.58 -5.56
CA LEU A 486 -16.91 -2.63 -4.75
C LEU A 486 -16.58 -3.19 -3.37
N ALA A 487 -15.55 -2.64 -2.77
CA ALA A 487 -15.03 -2.86 -1.43
C ALA A 487 -14.12 -4.09 -1.25
N LYS A 488 -14.38 -5.21 -1.93
CA LYS A 488 -13.54 -6.43 -1.82
C LYS A 488 -12.44 -6.51 -2.89
N GLY A 489 -12.65 -5.94 -4.09
CA GLY A 489 -11.64 -5.98 -5.15
C GLY A 489 -11.25 -7.41 -5.54
N ASP A 490 -9.98 -7.75 -5.37
CA ASP A 490 -9.40 -9.07 -5.65
C ASP A 490 -9.16 -9.93 -4.39
N GLU A 491 -9.64 -9.50 -3.22
CA GLU A 491 -9.49 -10.25 -1.97
C GLU A 491 -10.18 -11.61 -2.02
N GLU A 492 -9.47 -12.65 -1.59
CA GLU A 492 -9.94 -14.04 -1.52
C GLU A 492 -10.33 -14.49 -0.11
N LEU A 493 -10.30 -13.57 0.86
CA LEU A 493 -10.62 -13.81 2.26
C LEU A 493 -11.69 -12.83 2.75
N MET A 494 -12.58 -13.29 3.63
CA MET A 494 -13.56 -12.49 4.35
C MET A 494 -13.35 -12.62 5.85
N HIS A 495 -13.25 -11.49 6.55
CA HIS A 495 -13.08 -11.47 8.01
C HIS A 495 -14.42 -11.69 8.71
N VAL A 496 -14.60 -12.86 9.34
CA VAL A 496 -15.83 -13.28 10.05
C VAL A 496 -15.46 -13.70 11.47
N GLY A 497 -15.90 -12.97 12.48
CA GLY A 497 -15.48 -13.21 13.86
C GLY A 497 -13.97 -12.95 14.02
N ASP A 498 -13.26 -13.95 14.51
CA ASP A 498 -11.79 -13.96 14.64
C ASP A 498 -11.10 -14.69 13.47
N GLU A 499 -11.85 -15.15 12.46
CA GLU A 499 -11.35 -15.98 11.37
C GLU A 499 -11.36 -15.24 10.03
N PHE A 500 -10.45 -15.65 9.14
CA PHE A 500 -10.45 -15.27 7.73
C PHE A 500 -10.96 -16.46 6.90
N VAL A 501 -12.17 -16.32 6.36
CA VAL A 501 -12.85 -17.37 5.61
C VAL A 501 -12.58 -17.20 4.12
N PRO A 502 -12.14 -18.25 3.39
CA PRO A 502 -11.93 -18.18 1.95
C PRO A 502 -13.24 -17.86 1.21
N ILE A 503 -13.13 -16.95 0.22
CA ILE A 503 -14.21 -16.58 -0.71
C ILE A 503 -13.67 -16.58 -2.15
N GLU A 504 -14.54 -16.69 -3.15
CA GLU A 504 -14.16 -16.37 -4.52
C GLU A 504 -14.09 -14.86 -4.67
N SER A 505 -12.98 -14.33 -5.24
CA SER A 505 -12.80 -12.88 -5.41
C SER A 505 -13.82 -12.31 -6.41
N ASP A 506 -14.13 -11.02 -6.25
CA ASP A 506 -15.03 -10.31 -7.18
C ASP A 506 -14.55 -10.37 -8.63
N LEU A 507 -13.23 -10.32 -8.84
CA LEU A 507 -12.64 -10.43 -10.17
C LEU A 507 -12.85 -11.83 -10.79
N SER A 508 -12.68 -12.90 -10.00
CA SER A 508 -12.95 -14.27 -10.45
C SER A 508 -14.43 -14.44 -10.80
N LEU A 509 -15.33 -13.98 -9.91
CA LEU A 509 -16.78 -13.97 -10.14
C LEU A 509 -17.16 -13.21 -11.42
N ALA A 510 -16.58 -12.01 -11.62
CA ALA A 510 -16.82 -11.22 -12.82
C ALA A 510 -16.41 -11.98 -14.09
N ASN A 511 -15.20 -12.53 -14.12
CA ASN A 511 -14.70 -13.30 -15.27
C ASN A 511 -15.57 -14.54 -15.57
N ARG A 512 -16.09 -15.20 -14.53
CA ARG A 512 -16.95 -16.38 -14.67
C ARG A 512 -18.36 -16.03 -15.18
N LEU A 513 -18.90 -14.88 -14.76
CA LEU A 513 -20.31 -14.54 -15.01
C LEU A 513 -20.52 -13.59 -16.18
N ILE A 514 -19.51 -12.84 -16.62
CA ILE A 514 -19.65 -11.76 -17.61
C ILE A 514 -20.28 -12.21 -18.94
N ASP A 515 -19.97 -13.42 -19.39
CA ASP A 515 -20.46 -13.98 -20.66
C ASP A 515 -21.71 -14.89 -20.49
N VAL A 516 -22.21 -15.08 -19.25
CA VAL A 516 -23.42 -15.85 -19.00
C VAL A 516 -24.62 -15.06 -19.54
N THR A 517 -25.43 -15.70 -20.39
CA THR A 517 -26.60 -15.07 -21.05
C THR A 517 -27.93 -15.54 -20.51
N GLN A 518 -27.95 -16.64 -19.78
CA GLN A 518 -29.15 -17.18 -19.11
C GLN A 518 -28.79 -17.48 -17.66
N PHE A 519 -29.55 -16.91 -16.75
CA PHE A 519 -29.41 -17.09 -15.31
C PHE A 519 -30.63 -17.88 -14.79
N ASP A 520 -30.36 -18.97 -14.07
CA ASP A 520 -31.39 -19.81 -13.45
C ASP A 520 -32.09 -19.11 -12.28
#